data_631ee38d54c551c6c582821d4ce5beb5
#
_entry.id   631ee38d54c551c6c582821d4ce5beb5
#
_cell.length_a   1.000
_cell.length_b   1.000
_cell.length_c   1.000
_cell.angle_alpha   90.00
_cell.angle_beta   90.00
_cell.angle_gamma   90.00
#
_symmetry.space_group_name_H-M   'P 1'
#
loop_
_entity.id
_entity.type
_entity.pdbx_description
1 polymer ?
#
loop_
_entity_poly.entity_id
_entity_poly.type
_entity_poly.pdbx_seq_one_letter_code
_entity_poly.pdbx_strand_id
1 'polypeptide(L)'
;MHKLLPTLLFLLVTLALRAQQKVIPLYPGAAPGSENWTWSETESDKNIYHSNAIFNISKPTLTVYLPDSSHAPTGMAVIVCPGGGFHSLSIMQEGYGVVGWLQSKGITAFLLKYRLMHIRGTDPYQQENEDRTRKAADTERAVVADMAIADGRQALAYVRTHAADYGIDPKRIGIIGFSAGGVISLATAYEATPENRPDFIGFVYGGMTPATIQAPVPADAPPLFIAAASDDQYDLQLMAVKVYTKWVTAKRVAEMHIYAKGGHGFGLRKQQLPSDSWTDRFLEFLTQQGLLKN
;
A
#
# COMPACT_ATOMS: atom_id res chain seq x y z
N MET A 1 -35.44 19.21 62.49
CA MET A 1 -34.59 18.03 62.15
C MET A 1 -34.66 17.82 60.64
N HIS A 2 -33.76 18.41 59.87
CA HIS A 2 -33.67 18.24 58.40
C HIS A 2 -32.61 17.19 58.10
N LYS A 3 -33.01 16.07 57.55
CA LYS A 3 -32.09 15.00 57.05
C LYS A 3 -31.56 15.42 55.68
N LEU A 4 -30.28 15.70 55.60
CA LEU A 4 -29.53 15.86 54.33
C LEU A 4 -29.24 14.47 53.78
N LEU A 5 -29.77 14.18 52.54
CA LEU A 5 -29.43 13.01 51.77
C LEU A 5 -28.14 13.34 50.99
N PRO A 6 -27.08 12.53 51.00
CA PRO A 6 -25.96 12.76 50.12
C PRO A 6 -26.23 12.22 48.72
N THR A 7 -26.24 13.11 47.75
CA THR A 7 -26.31 12.75 46.32
C THR A 7 -24.95 12.19 45.89
N LEU A 8 -24.88 10.90 45.67
CA LEU A 8 -23.71 10.20 45.15
C LEU A 8 -23.60 10.47 43.65
N LEU A 9 -22.66 11.34 43.26
CA LEU A 9 -22.35 11.65 41.88
C LEU A 9 -21.46 10.53 41.32
N PHE A 10 -22.05 9.61 40.53
CA PHE A 10 -21.30 8.60 39.78
C PHE A 10 -20.59 9.28 38.61
N LEU A 11 -19.30 9.51 38.75
CA LEU A 11 -18.42 9.95 37.68
C LEU A 11 -18.14 8.73 36.75
N LEU A 12 -18.90 8.60 35.65
CA LEU A 12 -18.60 7.67 34.57
C LEU A 12 -17.37 8.16 33.84
N VAL A 13 -16.21 7.63 34.25
CA VAL A 13 -14.96 7.76 33.47
C VAL A 13 -15.09 6.81 32.29
N THR A 14 -15.51 7.31 31.15
CA THR A 14 -15.39 6.59 29.87
C THR A 14 -13.91 6.55 29.51
N LEU A 15 -13.22 5.49 29.88
CA LEU A 15 -11.93 5.15 29.27
C LEU A 15 -12.18 4.87 27.79
N ALA A 16 -11.87 5.86 26.95
CA ALA A 16 -11.68 5.63 25.53
C ALA A 16 -10.47 4.70 25.39
N LEU A 17 -10.72 3.39 25.39
CA LEU A 17 -9.74 2.41 24.92
C LEU A 17 -9.43 2.79 23.47
N ARG A 18 -8.32 3.47 23.25
CA ARG A 18 -7.72 3.48 21.91
C ARG A 18 -7.43 2.02 21.60
N ALA A 19 -8.24 1.42 20.74
CA ALA A 19 -8.01 0.07 20.30
C ALA A 19 -6.60 0.04 19.72
N GLN A 20 -5.71 -0.71 20.36
CA GLN A 20 -4.34 -0.91 19.88
C GLN A 20 -4.47 -1.50 18.48
N GLN A 21 -3.85 -0.85 17.49
CA GLN A 21 -3.89 -1.32 16.11
C GLN A 21 -3.36 -2.75 16.05
N LYS A 22 -4.15 -3.65 15.48
CA LYS A 22 -3.77 -5.06 15.36
C LYS A 22 -2.70 -5.21 14.29
N VAL A 23 -1.49 -5.56 14.70
CA VAL A 23 -0.38 -5.92 13.82
C VAL A 23 -0.36 -7.44 13.65
N ILE A 24 -0.35 -7.88 12.40
CA ILE A 24 -0.49 -9.27 12.00
C ILE A 24 0.81 -9.70 11.31
N PRO A 25 1.58 -10.64 11.87
CA PRO A 25 2.66 -11.27 11.12
C PRO A 25 2.10 -12.01 9.90
N LEU A 26 2.66 -11.79 8.71
CA LEU A 26 2.16 -12.43 7.48
C LEU A 26 2.49 -13.92 7.41
N TYR A 27 3.51 -14.35 8.12
CA TYR A 27 3.95 -15.74 8.17
C TYR A 27 4.04 -16.20 9.63
N PRO A 28 3.74 -17.47 9.93
CA PRO A 28 3.79 -17.99 11.31
C PRO A 28 5.21 -18.11 11.86
N GLY A 29 6.22 -17.93 11.00
CA GLY A 29 7.66 -17.99 11.33
C GLY A 29 8.45 -17.03 10.46
N ALA A 30 9.68 -17.39 10.12
CA ALA A 30 10.45 -16.66 9.14
C ALA A 30 9.76 -16.69 7.77
N ALA A 31 9.75 -15.58 7.06
CA ALA A 31 9.18 -15.51 5.73
C ALA A 31 10.07 -16.29 4.73
N PRO A 32 9.49 -17.06 3.78
CA PRO A 32 10.27 -17.84 2.83
C PRO A 32 11.31 -17.03 2.06
N GLY A 33 12.56 -17.50 2.04
CA GLY A 33 13.69 -16.84 1.37
C GLY A 33 14.42 -15.81 2.22
N SER A 34 13.92 -15.51 3.44
CA SER A 34 14.56 -14.58 4.39
C SER A 34 14.80 -15.20 5.77
N GLU A 35 14.89 -16.52 5.84
CA GLU A 35 15.05 -17.30 7.08
C GLU A 35 16.33 -16.92 7.84
N ASN A 36 17.36 -16.53 7.11
CA ASN A 36 18.68 -16.17 7.65
C ASN A 36 18.85 -14.65 7.86
N TRP A 37 17.79 -13.86 7.67
CA TRP A 37 17.86 -12.42 7.88
C TRP A 37 17.81 -12.10 9.36
N THR A 38 18.86 -11.45 9.87
CA THR A 38 19.06 -11.20 11.31
C THR A 38 18.83 -9.74 11.74
N TRP A 39 18.67 -8.84 10.76
CA TRP A 39 18.40 -7.43 11.06
C TRP A 39 16.97 -7.19 11.49
N SER A 40 16.78 -6.12 12.23
CA SER A 40 15.47 -5.70 12.75
C SER A 40 14.98 -4.44 12.05
N GLU A 41 13.67 -4.33 11.92
CA GLU A 41 13.00 -3.13 11.46
C GLU A 41 13.51 -1.90 12.23
N THR A 42 13.77 -0.84 11.49
CA THR A 42 14.23 0.44 12.01
C THR A 42 13.31 1.54 11.51
N GLU A 43 12.94 2.45 12.39
CA GLU A 43 12.23 3.68 12.07
C GLU A 43 13.12 4.88 12.40
N SER A 44 13.31 5.79 11.46
CA SER A 44 14.22 6.94 11.63
C SER A 44 13.84 8.10 10.72
N ASP A 45 13.96 9.32 11.24
CA ASP A 45 13.92 10.58 10.51
C ASP A 45 15.32 11.15 10.19
N LYS A 46 16.37 10.42 10.61
CA LYS A 46 17.77 10.80 10.39
C LYS A 46 18.22 10.43 8.97
N ASN A 47 17.71 11.15 7.99
CA ASN A 47 18.02 10.96 6.57
C ASN A 47 18.02 12.30 5.84
N ILE A 48 18.46 12.30 4.59
CA ILE A 48 18.61 13.52 3.77
C ILE A 48 17.30 14.31 3.56
N TYR A 49 16.14 13.70 3.77
CA TYR A 49 14.83 14.33 3.64
C TYR A 49 14.19 14.72 4.98
N HIS A 50 14.84 14.43 6.11
CA HIS A 50 14.31 14.63 7.46
C HIS A 50 12.86 14.16 7.61
N SER A 51 12.55 13.03 6.95
CA SER A 51 11.22 12.41 6.93
C SER A 51 11.25 11.05 7.58
N ASN A 52 10.20 10.69 8.28
CA ASN A 52 10.11 9.38 8.91
C ASN A 52 10.10 8.28 7.84
N ALA A 53 11.06 7.36 7.92
CA ALA A 53 11.21 6.21 7.04
C ALA A 53 11.34 4.94 7.86
N ILE A 54 10.71 3.86 7.38
CA ILE A 54 10.86 2.53 7.94
C ILE A 54 11.71 1.70 6.98
N PHE A 55 12.71 1.02 7.48
CA PHE A 55 13.62 0.19 6.70
C PHE A 55 14.05 -1.06 7.46
N ASN A 56 14.85 -1.94 6.85
CA ASN A 56 15.30 -3.20 7.44
C ASN A 56 14.15 -4.14 7.85
N ILE A 57 13.09 -4.17 7.05
CA ILE A 57 11.97 -5.10 7.29
C ILE A 57 12.39 -6.50 6.83
N SER A 58 12.64 -7.39 7.79
CA SER A 58 12.92 -8.81 7.57
C SER A 58 11.71 -9.71 7.86
N LYS A 59 10.77 -9.21 8.66
CA LYS A 59 9.53 -9.91 9.03
C LYS A 59 8.33 -9.08 8.57
N PRO A 60 7.73 -9.42 7.43
CA PRO A 60 6.63 -8.65 6.88
C PRO A 60 5.38 -8.73 7.76
N THR A 61 4.71 -7.59 7.91
CA THR A 61 3.52 -7.46 8.75
C THR A 61 2.41 -6.71 8.04
N LEU A 62 1.18 -6.98 8.46
CA LEU A 62 -0.02 -6.29 8.01
C LEU A 62 -0.68 -5.62 9.22
N THR A 63 -0.88 -4.30 9.17
CA THR A 63 -1.57 -3.56 10.23
C THR A 63 -2.96 -3.17 9.75
N VAL A 64 -4.00 -3.55 10.52
CA VAL A 64 -5.39 -3.24 10.16
C VAL A 64 -5.82 -1.90 10.73
N TYR A 65 -6.55 -1.14 9.91
CA TYR A 65 -7.15 0.14 10.22
C TYR A 65 -8.62 0.11 9.80
N LEU A 66 -9.50 -0.02 10.77
CA LEU A 66 -10.95 0.01 10.54
C LEU A 66 -11.42 1.44 10.21
N PRO A 67 -12.53 1.61 9.51
CA PRO A 67 -13.15 2.92 9.33
C PRO A 67 -13.31 3.64 10.66
N ASP A 68 -13.17 4.96 10.64
CA ASP A 68 -13.45 5.72 11.85
C ASP A 68 -14.96 5.67 12.19
N SER A 69 -15.29 5.92 13.46
CA SER A 69 -16.66 5.80 13.95
C SER A 69 -17.65 6.80 13.35
N SER A 70 -17.16 7.82 12.61
CA SER A 70 -17.98 8.83 11.94
C SER A 70 -18.44 8.40 10.54
N HIS A 71 -17.87 7.29 10.01
CA HIS A 71 -18.17 6.79 8.67
C HIS A 71 -18.71 5.35 8.71
N ALA A 72 -19.81 5.13 8.04
CA ALA A 72 -20.37 3.77 7.90
C ALA A 72 -19.40 2.88 7.12
N PRO A 73 -19.10 1.66 7.60
CA PRO A 73 -18.25 0.72 6.86
C PRO A 73 -18.85 0.37 5.50
N THR A 74 -18.07 0.49 4.44
CA THR A 74 -18.48 0.14 3.07
C THR A 74 -18.45 -1.36 2.79
N GLY A 75 -17.79 -2.14 3.66
CA GLY A 75 -17.46 -3.54 3.43
C GLY A 75 -16.34 -3.73 2.39
N MET A 76 -15.67 -2.68 1.97
CA MET A 76 -14.50 -2.74 1.10
C MET A 76 -13.21 -2.77 1.91
N ALA A 77 -12.17 -3.42 1.36
CA ALA A 77 -10.83 -3.37 1.92
C ALA A 77 -9.79 -2.99 0.87
N VAL A 78 -8.76 -2.26 1.31
CA VAL A 78 -7.60 -1.89 0.48
C VAL A 78 -6.31 -2.22 1.22
N ILE A 79 -5.45 -3.03 0.61
CA ILE A 79 -4.08 -3.23 1.06
C ILE A 79 -3.24 -2.10 0.49
N VAL A 80 -2.51 -1.39 1.34
CA VAL A 80 -1.68 -0.23 1.00
C VAL A 80 -0.22 -0.65 1.03
N CYS A 81 0.47 -0.50 -0.12
CA CYS A 81 1.89 -0.80 -0.30
C CYS A 81 2.65 0.51 -0.55
N PRO A 82 3.30 1.11 0.46
CA PRO A 82 4.10 2.31 0.26
C PRO A 82 5.27 2.10 -0.69
N GLY A 83 5.81 3.18 -1.29
CA GLY A 83 7.05 3.17 -2.04
C GLY A 83 8.30 3.27 -1.17
N GLY A 84 9.45 3.49 -1.80
CA GLY A 84 10.76 3.64 -1.15
C GLY A 84 11.85 2.76 -1.77
N GLY A 85 11.74 2.45 -3.07
CA GLY A 85 12.80 1.80 -3.86
C GLY A 85 13.22 0.41 -3.40
N PHE A 86 12.40 -0.28 -2.61
CA PHE A 86 12.73 -1.51 -1.86
C PHE A 86 13.84 -1.32 -0.80
N HIS A 87 14.28 -0.10 -0.52
CA HIS A 87 15.24 0.23 0.53
C HIS A 87 14.54 0.69 1.82
N SER A 88 13.40 1.36 1.68
CA SER A 88 12.59 1.87 2.79
C SER A 88 11.11 1.86 2.46
N LEU A 89 10.28 2.29 3.42
CA LEU A 89 8.89 2.67 3.19
C LEU A 89 8.71 4.17 3.38
N SER A 90 8.13 4.84 2.39
CA SER A 90 7.60 6.20 2.46
C SER A 90 6.34 6.24 3.33
N ILE A 91 6.54 5.89 4.63
CA ILE A 91 5.45 5.46 5.51
C ILE A 91 4.44 6.57 5.83
N MET A 92 4.87 7.83 5.85
CA MET A 92 4.00 8.95 6.22
C MET A 92 3.02 9.29 5.08
N GLN A 93 3.53 9.52 3.87
CA GLN A 93 2.73 10.03 2.74
C GLN A 93 1.97 8.92 2.00
N GLU A 94 2.60 7.75 1.85
CA GLU A 94 2.09 6.63 1.06
C GLU A 94 1.59 5.47 1.93
N GLY A 95 1.82 5.55 3.25
CA GLY A 95 1.33 4.63 4.26
C GLY A 95 0.23 5.25 5.11
N TYR A 96 0.58 5.87 6.23
CA TYR A 96 -0.39 6.38 7.22
C TYR A 96 -1.35 7.41 6.65
N GLY A 97 -0.88 8.31 5.77
CA GLY A 97 -1.75 9.28 5.10
C GLY A 97 -2.84 8.60 4.29
N VAL A 98 -2.45 7.62 3.44
CA VAL A 98 -3.39 6.88 2.59
C VAL A 98 -4.37 6.06 3.43
N VAL A 99 -3.89 5.41 4.49
CA VAL A 99 -4.72 4.68 5.44
C VAL A 99 -5.76 5.59 6.08
N GLY A 100 -5.36 6.75 6.61
CA GLY A 100 -6.28 7.71 7.23
C GLY A 100 -7.31 8.24 6.23
N TRP A 101 -6.89 8.49 4.99
CA TRP A 101 -7.81 8.87 3.93
C TRP A 101 -8.84 7.77 3.62
N LEU A 102 -8.44 6.51 3.52
CA LEU A 102 -9.35 5.38 3.30
C LEU A 102 -10.34 5.21 4.47
N GLN A 103 -9.86 5.31 5.71
CA GLN A 103 -10.71 5.28 6.91
C GLN A 103 -11.80 6.35 6.86
N SER A 104 -11.46 7.58 6.42
CA SER A 104 -12.41 8.68 6.25
C SER A 104 -13.43 8.47 5.11
N LYS A 105 -13.28 7.40 4.33
CA LYS A 105 -14.22 6.98 3.27
C LYS A 105 -14.98 5.70 3.64
N GLY A 106 -14.91 5.27 4.89
CA GLY A 106 -15.57 4.04 5.34
C GLY A 106 -14.91 2.76 4.81
N ILE A 107 -13.68 2.84 4.32
CA ILE A 107 -12.94 1.71 3.73
C ILE A 107 -11.94 1.17 4.75
N THR A 108 -11.98 -0.14 5.00
CA THR A 108 -10.97 -0.81 5.84
C THR A 108 -9.62 -0.81 5.10
N ALA A 109 -8.58 -0.29 5.74
CA ALA A 109 -7.24 -0.27 5.18
C ALA A 109 -6.33 -1.27 5.89
N PHE A 110 -5.45 -1.90 5.12
CA PHE A 110 -4.40 -2.77 5.62
C PHE A 110 -3.06 -2.24 5.15
N LEU A 111 -2.23 -1.74 6.05
CA LEU A 111 -0.90 -1.25 5.74
C LEU A 111 0.08 -2.41 5.71
N LEU A 112 0.66 -2.68 4.55
CA LEU A 112 1.64 -3.72 4.36
C LEU A 112 3.06 -3.17 4.55
N LYS A 113 3.76 -3.70 5.54
CA LYS A 113 5.20 -3.59 5.69
C LYS A 113 5.84 -4.82 5.06
N TYR A 114 6.19 -4.74 3.80
CA TYR A 114 6.80 -5.83 3.04
C TYR A 114 8.31 -5.87 3.22
N ARG A 115 8.96 -6.98 2.88
CA ARG A 115 10.42 -7.15 3.00
C ARG A 115 11.18 -6.16 2.15
N LEU A 116 12.29 -5.68 2.71
CA LEU A 116 13.16 -4.66 2.12
C LEU A 116 14.61 -5.13 2.07
N MET A 117 15.39 -4.50 1.21
CA MET A 117 16.85 -4.63 1.18
C MET A 117 17.44 -4.25 2.53
N HIS A 118 18.58 -4.87 2.88
CA HIS A 118 19.31 -4.53 4.09
C HIS A 118 20.01 -3.20 3.96
N ILE A 119 19.67 -2.26 4.83
CA ILE A 119 20.37 -0.97 4.97
C ILE A 119 21.43 -1.12 6.04
N ARG A 120 22.71 -0.94 5.63
CA ARG A 120 23.88 -1.11 6.50
C ARG A 120 24.16 0.12 7.34
N GLY A 121 23.68 1.28 6.89
CA GLY A 121 23.81 2.56 7.56
C GLY A 121 22.54 2.98 8.30
N THR A 122 22.43 4.28 8.51
CA THR A 122 21.27 4.90 9.19
C THR A 122 20.37 5.69 8.24
N ASP A 123 20.80 5.92 7.00
CA ASP A 123 20.07 6.65 5.96
C ASP A 123 19.76 5.73 4.77
N PRO A 124 18.51 5.25 4.63
CA PRO A 124 18.14 4.38 3.53
C PRO A 124 18.18 5.08 2.16
N TYR A 125 17.94 6.39 2.10
CA TYR A 125 17.96 7.16 0.86
C TYR A 125 19.37 7.39 0.34
N GLN A 126 20.32 7.59 1.26
CA GLN A 126 21.75 7.65 0.87
C GLN A 126 22.16 6.31 0.26
N GLN A 127 21.87 5.19 0.91
CA GLN A 127 22.21 3.87 0.38
C GLN A 127 21.49 3.58 -0.95
N GLU A 128 20.21 3.97 -1.10
CA GLU A 128 19.50 3.83 -2.37
C GLU A 128 20.24 4.57 -3.52
N ASN A 129 20.70 5.80 -3.26
CA ASN A 129 21.44 6.56 -4.26
C ASN A 129 22.79 5.90 -4.62
N GLU A 130 23.52 5.38 -3.64
CA GLU A 130 24.75 4.62 -3.86
C GLU A 130 24.50 3.34 -4.67
N ASP A 131 23.44 2.63 -4.36
CA ASP A 131 23.04 1.37 -5.00
C ASP A 131 22.59 1.55 -6.46
N ARG A 132 22.16 2.75 -6.88
CA ARG A 132 21.80 3.04 -8.28
C ARG A 132 22.93 2.85 -9.27
N THR A 133 24.17 2.98 -8.82
CA THR A 133 25.37 2.80 -9.65
C THR A 133 26.02 1.42 -9.48
N ARG A 134 25.54 0.61 -8.54
CA ARG A 134 26.10 -0.70 -8.19
C ARG A 134 25.30 -1.83 -8.85
N LYS A 135 25.85 -2.43 -9.90
CA LYS A 135 25.19 -3.52 -10.64
C LYS A 135 24.74 -4.71 -9.76
N ALA A 136 25.49 -5.03 -8.70
CA ALA A 136 25.10 -6.08 -7.77
C ALA A 136 23.81 -5.75 -7.00
N ALA A 137 23.53 -4.48 -6.74
CA ALA A 137 22.31 -4.05 -6.07
C ALA A 137 21.06 -4.26 -6.95
N ASP A 138 21.18 -4.24 -8.27
CA ASP A 138 20.05 -4.52 -9.16
C ASP A 138 19.58 -5.97 -9.02
N THR A 139 20.53 -6.90 -8.89
CA THR A 139 20.22 -8.32 -8.66
C THR A 139 19.60 -8.52 -7.27
N GLU A 140 20.15 -7.91 -6.24
CA GLU A 140 19.64 -7.96 -4.88
C GLU A 140 18.21 -7.37 -4.82
N ARG A 141 18.02 -6.21 -5.46
CA ARG A 141 16.71 -5.54 -5.54
C ARG A 141 15.66 -6.40 -6.26
N ALA A 142 16.05 -7.10 -7.33
CA ALA A 142 15.13 -7.99 -8.04
C ALA A 142 14.67 -9.15 -7.14
N VAL A 143 15.59 -9.78 -6.40
CA VAL A 143 15.28 -10.87 -5.47
C VAL A 143 14.35 -10.35 -4.35
N VAL A 144 14.64 -9.18 -3.78
CA VAL A 144 13.81 -8.58 -2.73
C VAL A 144 12.44 -8.17 -3.28
N ALA A 145 12.37 -7.68 -4.52
CA ALA A 145 11.11 -7.36 -5.16
C ALA A 145 10.21 -8.59 -5.31
N ASP A 146 10.76 -9.75 -5.70
CA ASP A 146 10.01 -11.00 -5.79
C ASP A 146 9.50 -11.45 -4.41
N MET A 147 10.31 -11.30 -3.35
CA MET A 147 9.88 -11.56 -1.98
C MET A 147 8.76 -10.61 -1.53
N ALA A 148 8.87 -9.32 -1.85
CA ALA A 148 7.86 -8.32 -1.52
C ALA A 148 6.53 -8.54 -2.28
N ILE A 149 6.60 -9.02 -3.54
CA ILE A 149 5.43 -9.44 -4.31
C ILE A 149 4.75 -10.64 -3.65
N ALA A 150 5.53 -11.61 -3.17
CA ALA A 150 5.00 -12.74 -2.40
C ALA A 150 4.30 -12.28 -1.11
N ASP A 151 4.88 -11.27 -0.41
CA ASP A 151 4.25 -10.65 0.77
C ASP A 151 2.91 -9.97 0.40
N GLY A 152 2.83 -9.29 -0.75
CA GLY A 152 1.59 -8.71 -1.26
C GLY A 152 0.51 -9.76 -1.54
N ARG A 153 0.87 -10.89 -2.16
CA ARG A 153 -0.04 -12.01 -2.38
C ARG A 153 -0.51 -12.65 -1.07
N GLN A 154 0.41 -12.84 -0.13
CA GLN A 154 0.07 -13.37 1.20
C GLN A 154 -0.86 -12.43 1.98
N ALA A 155 -0.67 -11.11 1.86
CA ALA A 155 -1.55 -10.12 2.46
C ALA A 155 -2.98 -10.22 1.87
N LEU A 156 -3.11 -10.33 0.54
CA LEU A 156 -4.41 -10.53 -0.12
C LEU A 156 -5.10 -11.82 0.35
N ALA A 157 -4.37 -12.92 0.41
CA ALA A 157 -4.90 -14.20 0.90
C ALA A 157 -5.35 -14.10 2.36
N TYR A 158 -4.55 -13.46 3.22
CA TYR A 158 -4.91 -13.24 4.61
C TYR A 158 -6.20 -12.43 4.74
N VAL A 159 -6.29 -11.28 4.07
CA VAL A 159 -7.46 -10.40 4.17
C VAL A 159 -8.70 -11.11 3.65
N ARG A 160 -8.62 -11.88 2.57
CA ARG A 160 -9.76 -12.62 2.02
C ARG A 160 -10.22 -13.74 2.94
N THR A 161 -9.30 -14.49 3.53
CA THR A 161 -9.63 -15.57 4.48
C THR A 161 -10.29 -15.03 5.76
N HIS A 162 -9.88 -13.83 6.21
CA HIS A 162 -10.38 -13.20 7.43
C HIS A 162 -11.39 -12.07 7.17
N ALA A 163 -11.95 -12.00 5.96
CA ALA A 163 -12.84 -10.91 5.57
C ALA A 163 -14.02 -10.73 6.54
N ALA A 164 -14.63 -11.83 6.98
CA ALA A 164 -15.74 -11.80 7.94
C ALA A 164 -15.37 -11.20 9.30
N ASP A 165 -14.13 -11.40 9.77
CA ASP A 165 -13.66 -10.88 11.06
C ASP A 165 -13.62 -9.35 11.09
N TYR A 166 -13.57 -8.72 9.91
CA TYR A 166 -13.48 -7.27 9.73
C TYR A 166 -14.71 -6.66 9.04
N GLY A 167 -15.78 -7.45 8.84
CA GLY A 167 -16.98 -6.99 8.12
C GLY A 167 -16.76 -6.66 6.65
N ILE A 168 -15.79 -7.33 6.00
CA ILE A 168 -15.40 -7.11 4.61
C ILE A 168 -16.11 -8.12 3.69
N ASP A 169 -16.55 -7.63 2.53
CA ASP A 169 -16.98 -8.49 1.42
C ASP A 169 -15.74 -9.08 0.74
N PRO A 170 -15.55 -10.41 0.71
CA PRO A 170 -14.37 -11.04 0.12
C PRO A 170 -14.21 -10.82 -1.39
N LYS A 171 -15.21 -10.23 -2.06
CA LYS A 171 -15.19 -9.83 -3.47
C LYS A 171 -14.92 -8.34 -3.68
N ARG A 172 -14.53 -7.62 -2.63
CA ARG A 172 -14.23 -6.18 -2.68
C ARG A 172 -12.93 -5.84 -1.94
N ILE A 173 -11.89 -6.66 -2.20
CA ILE A 173 -10.55 -6.53 -1.63
C ILE A 173 -9.58 -6.14 -2.74
N GLY A 174 -9.04 -4.92 -2.66
CA GLY A 174 -8.05 -4.43 -3.60
C GLY A 174 -6.69 -4.17 -2.97
N ILE A 175 -5.76 -3.81 -3.82
CA ILE A 175 -4.40 -3.44 -3.44
C ILE A 175 -4.02 -2.15 -4.17
N ILE A 176 -3.45 -1.19 -3.43
CA ILE A 176 -2.90 0.03 -4.01
C ILE A 176 -1.42 0.13 -3.65
N GLY A 177 -0.60 0.49 -4.64
CA GLY A 177 0.83 0.61 -4.44
C GLY A 177 1.40 1.86 -5.09
N PHE A 178 2.44 2.39 -4.44
CA PHE A 178 3.13 3.61 -4.81
C PHE A 178 4.59 3.28 -5.16
N SER A 179 5.10 3.77 -6.30
CA SER A 179 6.50 3.54 -6.70
C SER A 179 6.89 2.05 -6.65
N ALA A 180 7.81 1.64 -5.77
CA ALA A 180 8.13 0.23 -5.51
C ALA A 180 6.92 -0.59 -5.05
N GLY A 181 6.03 -0.01 -4.21
CA GLY A 181 4.75 -0.62 -3.86
C GLY A 181 3.82 -0.81 -5.06
N GLY A 182 3.93 0.06 -6.08
CA GLY A 182 3.23 -0.08 -7.36
C GLY A 182 3.69 -1.33 -8.13
N VAL A 183 4.97 -1.67 -8.06
CA VAL A 183 5.48 -2.94 -8.62
C VAL A 183 4.77 -4.12 -7.95
N ILE A 184 4.62 -4.07 -6.62
CA ILE A 184 3.95 -5.12 -5.84
C ILE A 184 2.47 -5.21 -6.27
N SER A 185 1.74 -4.09 -6.22
CA SER A 185 0.30 -4.09 -6.53
C SER A 185 0.01 -4.62 -7.94
N LEU A 186 0.78 -4.21 -8.95
CA LEU A 186 0.63 -4.69 -10.32
C LEU A 186 0.96 -6.18 -10.45
N ALA A 187 2.06 -6.62 -9.84
CA ALA A 187 2.54 -8.00 -9.97
C ALA A 187 1.60 -9.02 -9.30
N THR A 188 0.76 -8.59 -8.33
CA THR A 188 -0.24 -9.49 -7.73
C THR A 188 -1.34 -9.92 -8.69
N ALA A 189 -1.51 -9.25 -9.85
CA ALA A 189 -2.44 -9.69 -10.89
C ALA A 189 -1.89 -10.85 -11.72
N TYR A 190 -0.57 -11.01 -11.74
CA TYR A 190 0.09 -12.10 -12.46
C TYR A 190 0.29 -13.29 -11.54
N GLU A 191 0.13 -14.51 -12.06
CA GLU A 191 0.26 -15.75 -11.27
C GLU A 191 -0.64 -15.79 -10.01
N ALA A 192 -1.78 -15.12 -10.08
CA ALA A 192 -2.75 -15.06 -9.00
C ALA A 192 -3.55 -16.36 -8.90
N THR A 193 -3.88 -16.75 -7.66
CA THR A 193 -4.89 -17.78 -7.37
C THR A 193 -6.19 -17.10 -6.93
N PRO A 194 -7.34 -17.80 -6.90
CA PRO A 194 -8.58 -17.22 -6.41
C PRO A 194 -8.46 -16.62 -4.99
N GLU A 195 -7.58 -17.17 -4.15
CA GLU A 195 -7.40 -16.75 -2.76
C GLU A 195 -6.63 -15.42 -2.65
N ASN A 196 -5.68 -15.17 -3.58
CA ASN A 196 -4.78 -14.01 -3.51
C ASN A 196 -4.93 -13.02 -4.68
N ARG A 197 -5.92 -13.22 -5.58
CA ARG A 197 -6.18 -12.28 -6.66
C ARG A 197 -6.87 -11.02 -6.11
N PRO A 198 -6.37 -9.81 -6.38
CA PRO A 198 -7.08 -8.60 -6.01
C PRO A 198 -8.36 -8.41 -6.86
N ASP A 199 -9.38 -7.77 -6.29
CA ASP A 199 -10.61 -7.44 -7.02
C ASP A 199 -10.47 -6.11 -7.79
N PHE A 200 -9.48 -5.31 -7.47
CA PHE A 200 -9.02 -4.11 -8.20
C PHE A 200 -7.57 -3.75 -7.80
N ILE A 201 -6.91 -2.99 -8.66
CA ILE A 201 -5.55 -2.53 -8.45
C ILE A 201 -5.46 -1.01 -8.57
N GLY A 202 -4.80 -0.37 -7.61
CA GLY A 202 -4.27 0.98 -7.72
C GLY A 202 -2.77 0.94 -8.02
N PHE A 203 -2.36 1.55 -9.13
CA PHE A 203 -0.97 1.65 -9.57
C PHE A 203 -0.59 3.12 -9.68
N VAL A 204 0.14 3.62 -8.69
CA VAL A 204 0.46 5.04 -8.57
C VAL A 204 1.96 5.24 -8.78
N TYR A 205 2.33 5.90 -9.88
CA TYR A 205 3.72 6.10 -10.35
C TYR A 205 4.64 4.89 -10.13
N GLY A 206 4.11 3.69 -10.38
CA GLY A 206 4.81 2.43 -10.16
C GLY A 206 5.72 2.02 -11.31
N GLY A 207 6.62 1.09 -11.02
CA GLY A 207 7.43 0.39 -12.01
C GLY A 207 6.87 -0.98 -12.39
N MET A 208 7.60 -1.69 -13.26
CA MET A 208 7.33 -3.07 -13.66
C MET A 208 8.58 -3.94 -13.46
N THR A 209 8.39 -5.19 -13.07
CA THR A 209 9.48 -6.18 -13.13
C THR A 209 9.73 -6.61 -14.58
N PRO A 210 10.92 -7.14 -14.91
CA PRO A 210 11.14 -7.75 -16.23
C PRO A 210 10.10 -8.83 -16.57
N ALA A 211 9.67 -9.62 -15.59
CA ALA A 211 8.64 -10.63 -15.77
C ALA A 211 7.28 -10.02 -16.17
N THR A 212 6.80 -9.00 -15.45
CA THR A 212 5.52 -8.35 -15.77
C THR A 212 5.57 -7.56 -17.08
N ILE A 213 6.76 -7.06 -17.48
CA ILE A 213 6.94 -6.44 -18.81
C ILE A 213 6.69 -7.44 -19.92
N GLN A 214 7.19 -8.66 -19.81
CA GLN A 214 7.14 -9.68 -20.86
C GLN A 214 5.84 -10.50 -20.83
N ALA A 215 5.34 -10.83 -19.63
CA ALA A 215 4.16 -11.67 -19.49
C ALA A 215 2.90 -11.04 -20.13
N PRO A 216 2.03 -11.83 -20.77
CA PRO A 216 0.71 -11.35 -21.19
C PRO A 216 -0.13 -10.98 -19.96
N VAL A 217 -1.03 -10.01 -20.10
CA VAL A 217 -2.01 -9.69 -19.06
C VAL A 217 -2.93 -10.90 -18.87
N PRO A 218 -3.15 -11.38 -17.63
CA PRO A 218 -4.04 -12.50 -17.37
C PRO A 218 -5.47 -12.26 -17.89
N ALA A 219 -6.13 -13.31 -18.36
CA ALA A 219 -7.49 -13.22 -18.90
C ALA A 219 -8.52 -12.79 -17.83
N ASP A 220 -8.21 -12.97 -16.56
CA ASP A 220 -9.03 -12.58 -15.42
C ASP A 220 -8.41 -11.42 -14.61
N ALA A 221 -7.47 -10.65 -15.23
CA ALA A 221 -6.87 -9.50 -14.58
C ALA A 221 -7.95 -8.48 -14.13
N PRO A 222 -7.84 -7.97 -12.89
CA PRO A 222 -8.84 -7.08 -12.31
C PRO A 222 -8.84 -5.69 -12.97
N PRO A 223 -9.88 -4.87 -12.71
CA PRO A 223 -9.87 -3.46 -13.04
C PRO A 223 -8.66 -2.74 -12.45
N LEU A 224 -8.06 -1.85 -13.24
CA LEU A 224 -6.80 -1.17 -12.93
C LEU A 224 -6.96 0.35 -12.98
N PHE A 225 -6.66 1.02 -11.87
CA PHE A 225 -6.51 2.47 -11.81
C PHE A 225 -5.03 2.85 -11.85
N ILE A 226 -4.69 3.87 -12.64
CA ILE A 226 -3.31 4.35 -12.83
C ILE A 226 -3.25 5.86 -12.59
N ALA A 227 -2.27 6.31 -11.82
CA ALA A 227 -1.96 7.73 -11.67
C ALA A 227 -0.44 7.97 -11.75
N ALA A 228 -0.02 8.97 -12.52
CA ALA A 228 1.38 9.37 -12.65
C ALA A 228 1.49 10.85 -13.03
N ALA A 229 2.71 11.41 -13.03
CA ALA A 229 2.98 12.78 -13.46
C ALA A 229 3.99 12.80 -14.62
N SER A 230 3.78 13.70 -15.59
CA SER A 230 4.66 13.83 -16.76
C SER A 230 6.06 14.33 -16.40
N ASP A 231 6.21 15.01 -15.27
CA ASP A 231 7.47 15.52 -14.75
C ASP A 231 8.11 14.60 -13.69
N ASP A 232 7.76 13.31 -13.70
CA ASP A 232 8.39 12.29 -12.87
C ASP A 232 9.88 12.13 -13.25
N GLN A 233 10.78 12.40 -12.31
CA GLN A 233 12.22 12.38 -12.55
C GLN A 233 12.81 10.97 -12.79
N TYR A 234 12.00 9.93 -12.65
CA TYR A 234 12.38 8.54 -12.94
C TYR A 234 11.73 8.00 -14.22
N ASP A 235 11.04 8.85 -14.98
CA ASP A 235 10.32 8.49 -16.20
C ASP A 235 9.28 7.36 -16.02
N LEU A 236 8.74 7.17 -14.81
CA LEU A 236 7.77 6.10 -14.53
C LEU A 236 6.40 6.35 -15.15
N GLN A 237 6.08 7.56 -15.59
CA GLN A 237 4.91 7.82 -16.43
C GLN A 237 4.94 7.00 -17.73
N LEU A 238 6.13 6.70 -18.28
CA LEU A 238 6.26 5.83 -19.46
C LEU A 238 5.90 4.37 -19.13
N MET A 239 6.21 3.92 -17.90
CA MET A 239 5.74 2.61 -17.42
C MET A 239 4.22 2.60 -17.21
N ALA A 240 3.64 3.67 -16.68
CA ALA A 240 2.20 3.84 -16.53
C ALA A 240 1.48 3.69 -17.88
N VAL A 241 1.97 4.36 -18.93
CA VAL A 241 1.43 4.24 -20.30
C VAL A 241 1.55 2.81 -20.83
N LYS A 242 2.69 2.15 -20.60
CA LYS A 242 2.91 0.77 -21.02
C LYS A 242 1.94 -0.20 -20.32
N VAL A 243 1.74 -0.05 -19.01
CA VAL A 243 0.79 -0.85 -18.23
C VAL A 243 -0.63 -0.65 -18.75
N TYR A 244 -1.06 0.60 -18.93
CA TYR A 244 -2.37 0.93 -19.51
C TYR A 244 -2.58 0.24 -20.87
N THR A 245 -1.61 0.42 -21.77
CA THR A 245 -1.67 -0.17 -23.12
C THR A 245 -1.80 -1.69 -23.06
N LYS A 246 -1.05 -2.36 -22.19
CA LYS A 246 -1.15 -3.82 -22.00
C LYS A 246 -2.55 -4.24 -21.57
N TRP A 247 -3.16 -3.54 -20.58
CA TRP A 247 -4.49 -3.86 -20.06
C TRP A 247 -5.57 -3.69 -21.12
N VAL A 248 -5.62 -2.54 -21.80
CA VAL A 248 -6.66 -2.27 -22.81
C VAL A 248 -6.51 -3.14 -24.05
N THR A 249 -5.28 -3.49 -24.44
CA THR A 249 -5.04 -4.45 -25.53
C THR A 249 -5.55 -5.84 -25.16
N ALA A 250 -5.42 -6.24 -23.91
CA ALA A 250 -5.98 -7.49 -23.38
C ALA A 250 -7.49 -7.43 -23.11
N LYS A 251 -8.17 -6.34 -23.49
CA LYS A 251 -9.60 -6.10 -23.24
C LYS A 251 -9.98 -6.12 -21.76
N ARG A 252 -9.06 -5.68 -20.91
CA ARG A 252 -9.29 -5.50 -19.47
C ARG A 252 -9.58 -4.04 -19.16
N VAL A 253 -10.37 -3.81 -18.10
CA VAL A 253 -10.71 -2.45 -17.66
C VAL A 253 -9.49 -1.76 -17.09
N ALA A 254 -9.19 -0.57 -17.61
CA ALA A 254 -8.15 0.31 -17.05
C ALA A 254 -8.56 1.77 -17.19
N GLU A 255 -8.28 2.56 -16.15
CA GLU A 255 -8.40 4.01 -16.16
C GLU A 255 -7.05 4.63 -15.80
N MET A 256 -6.63 5.69 -16.53
CA MET A 256 -5.31 6.30 -16.36
C MET A 256 -5.40 7.82 -16.32
N HIS A 257 -4.73 8.40 -15.32
CA HIS A 257 -4.57 9.83 -15.13
C HIS A 257 -3.08 10.20 -15.15
N ILE A 258 -2.66 10.97 -16.15
CA ILE A 258 -1.31 11.53 -16.26
C ILE A 258 -1.40 13.04 -16.04
N TYR A 259 -0.88 13.52 -14.92
CA TYR A 259 -0.86 14.93 -14.57
C TYR A 259 0.37 15.62 -15.18
N ALA A 260 0.22 16.85 -15.67
CA ALA A 260 1.34 17.58 -16.26
C ALA A 260 2.47 17.84 -15.22
N LYS A 261 2.07 18.05 -13.96
CA LYS A 261 2.94 18.34 -12.82
C LYS A 261 2.57 17.46 -11.62
N GLY A 262 3.56 17.16 -10.78
CA GLY A 262 3.43 16.35 -9.55
C GLY A 262 4.78 15.81 -9.10
N GLY A 263 5.67 15.54 -10.04
CA GLY A 263 6.94 14.85 -9.78
C GLY A 263 6.71 13.40 -9.37
N HIS A 264 7.79 12.68 -9.04
CA HIS A 264 7.68 11.37 -8.41
C HIS A 264 7.28 11.47 -6.94
N GLY A 265 6.50 10.51 -6.45
CA GLY A 265 6.16 10.43 -5.02
C GLY A 265 5.21 11.54 -4.55
N PHE A 266 4.30 12.02 -5.41
CA PHE A 266 3.33 13.03 -4.98
C PHE A 266 2.39 12.53 -3.88
N GLY A 267 2.02 11.22 -3.85
CA GLY A 267 1.22 10.61 -2.79
C GLY A 267 0.05 11.47 -2.34
N LEU A 268 -0.07 11.73 -1.06
CA LEU A 268 -1.06 12.65 -0.49
C LEU A 268 -0.49 14.05 -0.16
N ARG A 269 0.72 14.38 -0.64
CA ARG A 269 1.25 15.73 -0.47
C ARG A 269 0.35 16.75 -1.16
N LYS A 270 0.01 17.82 -0.43
CA LYS A 270 -0.70 18.95 -1.00
C LYS A 270 0.30 19.90 -1.67
N GLN A 271 0.25 19.95 -2.99
CA GLN A 271 1.15 20.76 -3.83
C GLN A 271 0.41 21.93 -4.51
N GLN A 272 -0.92 22.02 -4.32
CA GLN A 272 -1.81 22.94 -5.04
C GLN A 272 -1.80 22.69 -6.55
N LEU A 273 -1.68 21.41 -6.94
CA LEU A 273 -1.65 20.94 -8.31
C LEU A 273 -2.85 20.03 -8.59
N PRO A 274 -3.25 19.85 -9.86
CA PRO A 274 -4.30 18.90 -10.23
C PRO A 274 -4.04 17.48 -9.74
N SER A 275 -2.76 17.08 -9.59
CA SER A 275 -2.38 15.79 -9.02
C SER A 275 -2.87 15.59 -7.58
N ASP A 276 -3.17 16.64 -6.83
CA ASP A 276 -3.71 16.52 -5.47
C ASP A 276 -5.12 15.89 -5.43
N SER A 277 -5.80 15.80 -6.58
CA SER A 277 -7.15 15.23 -6.72
C SER A 277 -7.17 13.78 -7.21
N TRP A 278 -6.03 13.11 -7.32
CA TRP A 278 -5.98 11.74 -7.80
C TRP A 278 -6.84 10.78 -6.96
N THR A 279 -6.96 11.05 -5.67
CA THR A 279 -7.78 10.27 -4.74
C THR A 279 -9.27 10.34 -5.07
N ASP A 280 -9.77 11.49 -5.56
CA ASP A 280 -11.17 11.63 -5.97
C ASP A 280 -11.41 10.81 -7.24
N ARG A 281 -10.47 10.84 -8.19
CA ARG A 281 -10.53 10.00 -9.41
C ARG A 281 -10.53 8.51 -9.08
N PHE A 282 -9.74 8.11 -8.08
CA PHE A 282 -9.72 6.72 -7.62
C PHE A 282 -11.06 6.29 -7.02
N LEU A 283 -11.70 7.12 -6.19
CA LEU A 283 -13.03 6.81 -5.64
C LEU A 283 -14.11 6.74 -6.73
N GLU A 284 -14.07 7.65 -7.71
CA GLU A 284 -14.97 7.63 -8.86
C GLU A 284 -14.79 6.35 -9.67
N PHE A 285 -13.55 5.95 -9.93
CA PHE A 285 -13.25 4.68 -10.58
C PHE A 285 -13.85 3.49 -9.80
N LEU A 286 -13.63 3.40 -8.49
CA LEU A 286 -14.18 2.33 -7.66
C LEU A 286 -15.71 2.30 -7.68
N THR A 287 -16.34 3.47 -7.70
CA THR A 287 -17.80 3.60 -7.79
C THR A 287 -18.31 3.12 -9.15
N GLN A 288 -17.66 3.51 -10.25
CA GLN A 288 -18.03 3.07 -11.61
C GLN A 288 -17.87 1.56 -11.78
N GLN A 289 -16.91 0.93 -11.10
CA GLN A 289 -16.74 -0.51 -11.11
C GLN A 289 -17.73 -1.26 -10.19
N GLY A 290 -18.62 -0.55 -9.49
CA GLY A 290 -19.57 -1.13 -8.54
C GLY A 290 -18.92 -1.69 -7.26
N LEU A 291 -17.66 -1.34 -7.03
CA LEU A 291 -16.87 -1.77 -5.88
C LEU A 291 -17.17 -0.91 -4.65
N LEU A 292 -17.29 0.40 -4.83
CA LEU A 292 -17.72 1.35 -3.81
C LEU A 292 -19.20 1.67 -4.03
N LYS A 293 -20.03 1.45 -2.99
CA LYS A 293 -21.46 1.83 -3.01
C LYS A 293 -21.58 3.23 -2.42
N ASN A 294 -22.37 4.07 -3.07
CA ASN A 294 -22.74 5.41 -2.56
C ASN A 294 -23.62 5.30 -1.31
#